data_1fcd2df40a7a724195738b14690b9401
#
_entry.id   1fcd2df40a7a724195738b14690b9401
#
_cell.length_a   1.000
_cell.length_b   1.000
_cell.length_c   1.000
_cell.angle_alpha   90.00
_cell.angle_beta   90.00
_cell.angle_gamma   90.00
#
_symmetry.space_group_name_H-M   'P 1'
#
loop_
_entity.id
_entity.type
_entity.pdbx_description
1 polymer ?
#
loop_
_entity_poly.entity_id
_entity_poly.type
_entity_poly.pdbx_seq_one_letter_code
_entity_poly.pdbx_strand_id
1 'polypeptide(L)'
;QMCIRDRYFGESLILGSSADVVLPASLPVYRNSLLDAADNTDAMKARLRTVLDALGLDTTLADTATFSRDSADTISKTVSGIKESAEQNGWDADSSVLNYLSDAAQLQLNIPESDWPGGLTITVSNDLRTSVVCNSSAEVKTFAALAEERVIAADLQEKYGSLFTSLLGGEYTDVTDGGDSTIDGQPCSLFVKFAVDSFHYLLVSVDTDGNLLSLHETNRTVEPLGEYTSVSRAEADKRLANGEFLTDSYTAEAVDPAAEPEHLANLRLTYVQGSAAYYLPMWEYTIDEGPAALGDGDDVDQTLHTFSAYYVPAVELDGIDVLKNK
;
A
#
# COMPACT_ATOMS: atom_id res chain seq x y z
N GLN A 1 7.55 -8.02 17.82
CA GLN A 1 6.48 -8.39 16.87
C GLN A 1 6.16 -7.14 16.07
N MET A 2 6.85 -6.92 14.96
CA MET A 2 6.47 -5.92 13.99
C MET A 2 5.18 -6.42 13.33
N CYS A 3 4.11 -5.63 13.45
CA CYS A 3 2.84 -5.96 12.83
C CYS A 3 3.05 -6.09 11.31
N ILE A 4 2.76 -7.26 10.77
CA ILE A 4 2.71 -7.55 9.34
C ILE A 4 1.72 -6.59 8.63
N ARG A 5 0.81 -5.97 9.38
CA ARG A 5 -0.13 -4.94 8.94
C ARG A 5 0.50 -3.82 8.10
N ASP A 6 1.73 -3.37 8.40
CA ASP A 6 2.37 -2.26 7.68
C ASP A 6 2.85 -2.63 6.27
N ARG A 7 2.87 -3.90 5.89
CA ARG A 7 3.35 -4.36 4.59
C ARG A 7 2.26 -4.53 3.54
N TYR A 8 1.00 -4.63 3.96
CA TYR A 8 -0.14 -4.93 3.09
C TYR A 8 -1.19 -3.81 3.02
N PHE A 9 -0.98 -2.71 3.74
CA PHE A 9 -1.81 -1.53 3.61
C PHE A 9 -1.60 -0.88 2.24
N GLY A 10 -2.57 -1.02 1.38
CA GLY A 10 -2.56 -0.41 0.08
C GLY A 10 -3.26 -1.20 -1.00
N GLU A 11 -3.78 -2.37 -0.68
CA GLU A 11 -4.55 -3.14 -1.63
C GLU A 11 -6.03 -2.92 -1.37
N SER A 12 -6.70 -2.42 -2.37
CA SER A 12 -8.09 -2.02 -2.31
C SER A 12 -9.00 -3.20 -2.52
N LEU A 13 -10.04 -3.24 -1.72
CA LEU A 13 -11.14 -4.16 -1.89
C LEU A 13 -12.03 -3.68 -3.04
N ILE A 14 -12.02 -4.38 -4.16
CA ILE A 14 -13.03 -4.21 -5.19
C ILE A 14 -14.10 -5.27 -4.92
N LEU A 15 -15.20 -4.85 -4.32
CA LEU A 15 -16.40 -5.67 -4.23
C LEU A 15 -17.04 -5.78 -5.61
N GLY A 16 -16.74 -6.83 -6.34
CA GLY A 16 -17.32 -7.06 -7.66
C GLY A 16 -16.81 -8.33 -8.32
N SER A 17 -17.70 -9.01 -8.99
CA SER A 17 -17.57 -10.35 -9.54
C SER A 17 -16.19 -10.75 -10.04
N SER A 18 -15.79 -11.96 -9.68
CA SER A 18 -14.68 -12.69 -10.28
C SER A 18 -14.84 -12.74 -11.79
N ALA A 19 -14.26 -11.80 -12.51
CA ALA A 19 -14.12 -11.94 -13.95
C ALA A 19 -13.23 -13.16 -14.23
N ASP A 20 -13.52 -13.88 -15.31
CA ASP A 20 -12.64 -14.94 -15.79
C ASP A 20 -11.32 -14.29 -16.25
N VAL A 21 -10.36 -14.21 -15.33
CA VAL A 21 -9.03 -13.69 -15.64
C VAL A 21 -8.30 -14.72 -16.48
N VAL A 22 -8.11 -14.40 -17.74
CA VAL A 22 -7.32 -15.23 -18.66
C VAL A 22 -5.87 -14.81 -18.58
N LEU A 23 -5.05 -15.65 -17.96
CA LEU A 23 -3.61 -15.39 -17.86
C LEU A 23 -2.89 -15.70 -19.19
N PRO A 24 -1.83 -14.92 -19.53
CA PRO A 24 -0.87 -15.33 -20.54
C PRO A 24 -0.12 -16.60 -20.09
N ALA A 25 0.59 -17.25 -21.00
CA ALA A 25 1.34 -18.48 -20.69
C ALA A 25 2.47 -18.26 -19.67
N SER A 26 2.99 -17.04 -19.59
CA SER A 26 3.99 -16.61 -18.62
C SER A 26 3.66 -15.22 -18.09
N LEU A 27 4.16 -14.94 -16.89
CA LEU A 27 4.07 -13.64 -16.25
C LEU A 27 5.47 -13.19 -15.81
N PRO A 28 5.80 -11.90 -15.92
CA PRO A 28 7.05 -11.38 -15.43
C PRO A 28 7.09 -11.37 -13.90
N VAL A 29 8.28 -11.64 -13.36
CA VAL A 29 8.64 -11.34 -11.97
C VAL A 29 9.57 -10.13 -12.00
N TYR A 30 9.35 -9.21 -11.07
CA TYR A 30 10.15 -7.99 -10.97
C TYR A 30 11.02 -8.01 -9.72
N ARG A 31 12.12 -7.29 -9.78
CA ARG A 31 12.97 -7.00 -8.62
C ARG A 31 12.96 -5.51 -8.37
N ASN A 32 12.94 -5.11 -7.09
CA ASN A 32 13.24 -3.74 -6.73
C ASN A 32 14.65 -3.38 -7.15
N SER A 33 14.80 -2.27 -7.86
CA SER A 33 16.13 -1.70 -8.09
C SER A 33 16.67 -1.17 -6.78
N LEU A 34 17.90 -1.56 -6.44
CA LEU A 34 18.59 -1.02 -5.28
C LEU A 34 18.82 0.49 -5.49
N LEU A 35 18.41 1.27 -4.50
CA LEU A 35 18.69 2.70 -4.51
C LEU A 35 20.20 2.92 -4.46
N ASP A 36 20.69 3.68 -5.41
CA ASP A 36 22.02 4.29 -5.26
C ASP A 36 21.90 5.30 -4.10
N ALA A 37 22.83 5.24 -3.16
CA ALA A 37 22.88 6.18 -2.03
C ALA A 37 23.32 7.61 -2.46
N ALA A 38 23.13 7.94 -3.74
CA ALA A 38 23.43 9.26 -4.30
C ALA A 38 22.64 10.36 -3.57
N ASP A 39 23.21 11.54 -3.56
CA ASP A 39 22.59 12.74 -3.01
C ASP A 39 21.52 13.26 -3.98
N ASN A 40 20.25 13.05 -3.67
CA ASN A 40 19.11 13.47 -4.47
C ASN A 40 18.48 14.79 -3.97
N THR A 41 19.18 15.59 -3.14
CA THR A 41 18.62 16.78 -2.50
C THR A 41 17.96 17.75 -3.48
N ASP A 42 18.56 17.99 -4.65
CA ASP A 42 17.98 18.88 -5.66
C ASP A 42 16.68 18.30 -6.27
N ALA A 43 16.65 16.99 -6.52
CA ALA A 43 15.45 16.31 -7.01
C ALA A 43 14.34 16.29 -5.94
N MET A 44 14.69 16.08 -4.67
CA MET A 44 13.75 16.14 -3.54
C MET A 44 13.15 17.55 -3.40
N LYS A 45 13.95 18.62 -3.53
CA LYS A 45 13.45 20.00 -3.54
C LYS A 45 12.56 20.28 -4.75
N ALA A 46 12.91 19.80 -5.94
CA ALA A 46 12.08 19.93 -7.11
C ALA A 46 10.73 19.24 -6.91
N ARG A 47 10.73 18.02 -6.34
CA ARG A 47 9.51 17.28 -5.98
C ARG A 47 8.66 18.04 -4.98
N LEU A 48 9.27 18.58 -3.92
CA LEU A 48 8.57 19.38 -2.92
C LEU A 48 7.91 20.63 -3.54
N ARG A 49 8.57 21.33 -4.45
CA ARG A 49 7.96 22.46 -5.18
C ARG A 49 6.74 22.03 -6.00
N THR A 50 6.81 20.86 -6.65
CA THR A 50 5.66 20.30 -7.39
C THR A 50 4.46 20.06 -6.46
N VAL A 51 4.70 19.52 -5.26
CA VAL A 51 3.65 19.30 -4.25
C VAL A 51 3.05 20.63 -3.80
N LEU A 52 3.89 21.60 -3.47
CA LEU A 52 3.43 22.93 -3.03
C LEU A 52 2.59 23.63 -4.10
N ASP A 53 3.03 23.64 -5.35
CA ASP A 53 2.30 24.20 -6.48
C ASP A 53 0.92 23.54 -6.64
N ALA A 54 0.88 22.20 -6.60
CA ALA A 54 -0.37 21.44 -6.73
C ALA A 54 -1.35 21.66 -5.55
N LEU A 55 -0.83 22.01 -4.37
CA LEU A 55 -1.63 22.41 -3.20
C LEU A 55 -2.00 23.91 -3.22
N GLY A 56 -1.52 24.68 -4.20
CA GLY A 56 -1.72 26.14 -4.27
C GLY A 56 -0.93 26.93 -3.23
N LEU A 57 0.17 26.36 -2.72
CA LEU A 57 1.05 26.98 -1.74
C LEU A 57 2.27 27.64 -2.40
N ASP A 58 2.91 28.57 -1.67
CA ASP A 58 4.12 29.24 -2.17
C ASP A 58 5.28 28.22 -2.33
N THR A 59 5.71 28.02 -3.56
CA THR A 59 6.77 27.09 -3.91
C THR A 59 8.15 27.46 -3.32
N THR A 60 8.35 28.74 -2.94
CA THR A 60 9.59 29.18 -2.29
C THR A 60 9.76 28.60 -0.88
N LEU A 61 8.68 28.11 -0.26
CA LEU A 61 8.75 27.41 1.02
C LEU A 61 9.63 26.14 0.94
N ALA A 62 9.78 25.54 -0.23
CA ALA A 62 10.70 24.42 -0.41
C ALA A 62 12.15 24.73 -0.02
N ASP A 63 12.56 26.01 -0.08
CA ASP A 63 13.92 26.44 0.30
C ASP A 63 14.11 26.52 1.82
N THR A 64 13.03 26.52 2.59
CA THR A 64 13.02 26.50 4.06
C THR A 64 12.94 25.09 4.65
N ALA A 65 12.74 24.07 3.79
CA ALA A 65 12.62 22.70 4.21
C ALA A 65 13.90 22.19 4.90
N THR A 66 13.71 21.39 5.94
CA THR A 66 14.80 20.79 6.70
C THR A 66 15.26 19.51 6.00
N PHE A 67 16.52 19.45 5.63
CA PHE A 67 17.13 18.24 5.12
C PHE A 67 17.76 17.45 6.27
N SER A 68 17.46 16.18 6.36
CA SER A 68 18.09 15.23 7.27
C SER A 68 18.69 14.07 6.44
N ARG A 69 19.86 13.61 6.86
CA ARG A 69 20.51 12.44 6.28
C ARG A 69 21.32 11.72 7.33
N ASP A 70 21.19 10.42 7.36
CA ASP A 70 22.06 9.56 8.15
C ASP A 70 23.52 9.68 7.69
N SER A 71 24.46 9.63 8.62
CA SER A 71 25.88 9.58 8.25
C SER A 71 26.22 8.28 7.53
N ALA A 72 27.25 8.29 6.68
CA ALA A 72 27.72 7.09 6.00
C ALA A 72 28.05 5.95 7.00
N ASP A 73 28.58 6.29 8.19
CA ASP A 73 28.86 5.32 9.26
C ASP A 73 27.56 4.73 9.83
N THR A 74 26.53 5.56 10.06
CA THR A 74 25.20 5.12 10.50
C THR A 74 24.57 4.19 9.47
N ILE A 75 24.58 4.61 8.20
CA ILE A 75 24.03 3.81 7.08
C ILE A 75 24.72 2.44 7.04
N SER A 76 26.05 2.42 7.05
CA SER A 76 26.82 1.17 7.00
C SER A 76 26.52 0.24 8.17
N LYS A 77 26.45 0.79 9.40
CA LYS A 77 26.13 0.01 10.61
C LYS A 77 24.69 -0.55 10.57
N THR A 78 23.73 0.27 10.19
CA THR A 78 22.33 -0.14 10.14
C THR A 78 22.12 -1.21 9.08
N VAL A 79 22.67 -1.03 7.87
CA VAL A 79 22.60 -2.03 6.79
C VAL A 79 23.26 -3.35 7.22
N SER A 80 24.43 -3.29 7.88
CA SER A 80 25.09 -4.50 8.41
C SER A 80 24.23 -5.19 9.46
N GLY A 81 23.64 -4.44 10.39
CA GLY A 81 22.77 -4.98 11.43
C GLY A 81 21.50 -5.63 10.86
N ILE A 82 20.89 -5.02 9.82
CA ILE A 82 19.75 -5.62 9.12
C ILE A 82 20.17 -6.96 8.50
N LYS A 83 21.30 -7.01 7.80
CA LYS A 83 21.81 -8.25 7.15
C LYS A 83 22.15 -9.32 8.16
N GLU A 84 22.83 -8.99 9.25
CA GLU A 84 23.13 -9.94 10.32
C GLU A 84 21.86 -10.48 10.98
N SER A 85 20.87 -9.65 11.24
CA SER A 85 19.59 -10.07 11.78
C SER A 85 18.83 -10.98 10.80
N ALA A 86 18.88 -10.67 9.52
CA ALA A 86 18.26 -11.48 8.47
C ALA A 86 18.90 -12.88 8.39
N GLU A 87 20.24 -12.94 8.43
CA GLU A 87 20.98 -14.20 8.42
C GLU A 87 20.66 -15.08 9.64
N GLN A 88 20.59 -14.45 10.84
CA GLN A 88 20.29 -15.17 12.09
C GLN A 88 18.86 -15.72 12.14
N ASN A 89 17.91 -15.05 11.51
CA ASN A 89 16.50 -15.39 11.58
C ASN A 89 15.95 -16.00 10.28
N GLY A 90 16.79 -16.16 9.24
CA GLY A 90 16.43 -16.85 8.00
C GLY A 90 15.49 -16.06 7.07
N TRP A 91 15.47 -14.71 7.14
CA TRP A 91 14.69 -13.88 6.23
C TRP A 91 15.58 -13.08 5.26
N ASP A 92 14.99 -12.56 4.17
CA ASP A 92 15.70 -11.76 3.19
C ASP A 92 15.85 -10.30 3.65
N ALA A 93 17.09 -9.81 3.67
CA ALA A 93 17.42 -8.47 4.13
C ALA A 93 17.09 -7.36 3.10
N ASP A 94 17.02 -7.70 1.81
CA ASP A 94 17.05 -6.71 0.73
C ASP A 94 15.88 -5.72 0.81
N SER A 95 14.66 -6.19 1.09
CA SER A 95 13.50 -5.33 1.26
C SER A 95 13.66 -4.34 2.43
N SER A 96 14.16 -4.80 3.57
CA SER A 96 14.39 -3.95 4.74
C SER A 96 15.53 -2.95 4.53
N VAL A 97 16.58 -3.37 3.83
CA VAL A 97 17.68 -2.48 3.41
C VAL A 97 17.17 -1.40 2.47
N LEU A 98 16.37 -1.75 1.46
CA LEU A 98 15.77 -0.80 0.52
C LEU A 98 14.91 0.23 1.24
N ASN A 99 14.01 -0.21 2.12
CA ASN A 99 13.16 0.69 2.87
C ASN A 99 14.00 1.64 3.75
N TYR A 100 14.99 1.12 4.44
CA TYR A 100 15.89 1.95 5.23
C TYR A 100 16.66 2.97 4.37
N LEU A 101 17.22 2.56 3.22
CA LEU A 101 17.95 3.47 2.33
C LEU A 101 17.05 4.56 1.74
N SER A 102 15.79 4.24 1.47
CA SER A 102 14.80 5.24 1.04
C SER A 102 14.59 6.32 2.09
N ASP A 103 14.57 5.96 3.37
CA ASP A 103 14.28 6.86 4.47
C ASP A 103 15.56 7.47 5.11
N ALA A 104 16.75 6.97 4.73
CA ALA A 104 18.04 7.45 5.25
C ALA A 104 18.36 8.91 4.89
N ALA A 105 17.67 9.47 3.90
CA ALA A 105 17.69 10.89 3.60
C ALA A 105 16.28 11.39 3.32
N GLN A 106 15.88 12.46 3.97
CA GLN A 106 14.55 13.05 3.89
C GLN A 106 14.61 14.57 3.85
N LEU A 107 13.73 15.16 3.07
CA LEU A 107 13.45 16.59 3.06
C LEU A 107 12.07 16.79 3.68
N GLN A 108 11.99 17.53 4.78
CA GLN A 108 10.75 17.77 5.52
C GLN A 108 10.42 19.26 5.56
N LEU A 109 9.17 19.57 5.27
CA LEU A 109 8.59 20.91 5.37
C LEU A 109 7.36 20.88 6.27
N ASN A 110 7.31 21.79 7.24
CA ASN A 110 6.14 22.00 8.08
C ASN A 110 5.45 23.30 7.65
N ILE A 111 4.17 23.19 7.26
CA ILE A 111 3.29 24.28 6.92
C ILE A 111 2.43 24.61 8.16
N PRO A 112 2.43 25.84 8.65
CA PRO A 112 1.65 26.20 9.84
C PRO A 112 0.14 26.26 9.53
N GLU A 113 -0.68 26.25 10.58
CA GLU A 113 -2.14 26.37 10.49
C GLU A 113 -2.63 27.68 9.84
N SER A 114 -1.80 28.75 9.85
CA SER A 114 -2.11 30.00 9.18
C SER A 114 -2.20 29.87 7.65
N ASP A 115 -1.47 28.89 7.10
CA ASP A 115 -1.29 28.72 5.66
C ASP A 115 -2.07 27.50 5.13
N TRP A 116 -2.36 26.53 6.00
CA TRP A 116 -3.18 25.35 5.71
C TRP A 116 -4.01 24.96 6.94
N PRO A 117 -5.32 24.72 6.83
CA PRO A 117 -6.15 24.30 7.95
C PRO A 117 -5.61 23.05 8.63
N GLY A 118 -5.30 23.13 9.92
CA GLY A 118 -4.70 22.05 10.68
C GLY A 118 -3.19 21.90 10.52
N GLY A 119 -2.55 22.70 9.67
CA GLY A 119 -1.13 22.56 9.32
C GLY A 119 -0.83 21.29 8.52
N LEU A 120 0.29 21.27 7.80
CA LEU A 120 0.78 20.10 7.09
C LEU A 120 2.23 19.78 7.42
N THR A 121 2.57 18.51 7.41
CA THR A 121 3.95 18.03 7.28
C THR A 121 4.10 17.34 5.93
N ILE A 122 4.98 17.85 5.09
CA ILE A 122 5.33 17.26 3.79
C ILE A 122 6.72 16.67 3.89
N THR A 123 6.86 15.39 3.58
CA THR A 123 8.14 14.69 3.58
C THR A 123 8.40 14.12 2.19
N VAL A 124 9.61 14.33 1.67
CA VAL A 124 10.09 13.71 0.43
C VAL A 124 11.30 12.86 0.78
N SER A 125 11.25 11.56 0.50
CA SER A 125 12.32 10.60 0.76
C SER A 125 13.36 10.62 -0.36
N ASN A 126 14.50 9.97 -0.13
CA ASN A 126 15.61 9.88 -1.09
C ASN A 126 15.23 9.25 -2.44
N ASP A 127 14.25 8.36 -2.45
CA ASP A 127 13.66 7.75 -3.66
C ASP A 127 12.51 8.57 -4.26
N LEU A 128 12.36 9.82 -3.82
CA LEU A 128 11.34 10.79 -4.24
C LEU A 128 9.89 10.44 -3.87
N ARG A 129 9.69 9.43 -3.03
CA ARG A 129 8.35 9.17 -2.45
C ARG A 129 7.93 10.37 -1.61
N THR A 130 6.66 10.70 -1.70
CA THR A 130 6.07 11.84 -1.01
C THR A 130 5.06 11.37 0.04
N SER A 131 5.14 11.98 1.21
CA SER A 131 4.13 11.87 2.25
C SER A 131 3.64 13.27 2.63
N VAL A 132 2.33 13.44 2.69
CA VAL A 132 1.67 14.67 3.15
C VAL A 132 0.76 14.28 4.30
N VAL A 133 0.95 14.87 5.47
CA VAL A 133 0.17 14.55 6.68
C VAL A 133 -0.34 15.82 7.30
N CYS A 134 -1.65 15.89 7.56
CA CYS A 134 -2.26 16.96 8.33
C CYS A 134 -1.87 16.84 9.79
N ASN A 135 -1.41 17.95 10.41
CA ASN A 135 -0.94 17.95 11.78
C ASN A 135 -2.07 18.08 12.81
N SER A 136 -3.31 18.38 12.35
CA SER A 136 -4.45 18.41 13.26
C SER A 136 -4.76 17.00 13.74
N SER A 137 -5.02 16.86 15.05
CA SER A 137 -5.59 15.66 15.64
C SER A 137 -7.10 15.58 15.33
N ALA A 138 -7.48 15.55 14.04
CA ALA A 138 -8.85 15.19 13.69
C ALA A 138 -9.09 13.79 14.28
N GLU A 139 -10.07 13.65 15.16
CA GLU A 139 -10.44 12.35 15.70
C GLU A 139 -10.73 11.41 14.55
N VAL A 140 -10.05 10.27 14.51
CA VAL A 140 -10.39 9.17 13.62
C VAL A 140 -11.81 8.78 13.98
N LYS A 141 -12.77 9.09 13.11
CA LYS A 141 -14.16 8.79 13.36
C LYS A 141 -14.37 7.28 13.45
N THR A 142 -15.34 6.87 14.25
CA THR A 142 -15.75 5.47 14.37
C THR A 142 -16.27 4.95 13.02
N PHE A 143 -16.19 3.65 12.78
CA PHE A 143 -16.72 3.01 11.56
C PHE A 143 -18.18 3.40 11.27
N ALA A 144 -19.02 3.56 12.30
CA ALA A 144 -20.41 3.99 12.15
C ALA A 144 -20.53 5.40 11.55
N ALA A 145 -19.67 6.35 11.98
CA ALA A 145 -19.66 7.69 11.42
C ALA A 145 -19.16 7.73 9.97
N LEU A 146 -18.24 6.85 9.58
CA LEU A 146 -17.76 6.73 8.20
C LEU A 146 -18.84 6.19 7.24
N ALA A 147 -19.74 5.32 7.72
CA ALA A 147 -20.84 4.81 6.91
C ALA A 147 -21.87 5.89 6.56
N GLU A 148 -22.08 6.87 7.46
CA GLU A 148 -23.04 7.95 7.25
C GLU A 148 -22.50 9.14 6.44
N GLU A 149 -21.19 9.42 6.54
CA GLU A 149 -20.52 10.60 5.98
C GLU A 149 -19.41 10.20 4.99
N ARG A 150 -19.72 9.34 4.09
CA ARG A 150 -18.77 8.77 3.14
C ARG A 150 -18.26 9.78 2.14
N VAL A 151 -16.95 9.98 2.10
CA VAL A 151 -16.29 10.72 1.00
C VAL A 151 -15.99 9.75 -0.14
N ILE A 152 -16.54 10.04 -1.31
CA ILE A 152 -16.34 9.20 -2.49
C ILE A 152 -15.08 9.62 -3.26
N ALA A 153 -14.49 8.67 -3.98
CA ALA A 153 -13.29 8.90 -4.78
C ALA A 153 -13.44 10.05 -5.80
N ALA A 154 -14.64 10.26 -6.36
CA ALA A 154 -14.91 11.34 -7.29
C ALA A 154 -14.73 12.73 -6.67
N ASP A 155 -15.15 12.93 -5.42
CA ASP A 155 -15.02 14.21 -4.70
C ASP A 155 -13.53 14.51 -4.44
N LEU A 156 -12.73 13.47 -4.14
CA LEU A 156 -11.29 13.61 -3.98
C LEU A 156 -10.59 13.95 -5.29
N GLN A 157 -11.04 13.37 -6.41
CA GLN A 157 -10.53 13.70 -7.74
C GLN A 157 -10.83 15.16 -8.10
N GLU A 158 -12.02 15.65 -7.80
CA GLU A 158 -12.37 17.05 -8.03
C GLU A 158 -11.49 18.00 -7.20
N LYS A 159 -11.27 17.67 -5.92
CA LYS A 159 -10.58 18.54 -4.97
C LYS A 159 -9.04 18.47 -5.10
N TYR A 160 -8.48 17.27 -5.29
CA TYR A 160 -7.04 17.02 -5.24
C TYR A 160 -6.46 16.37 -6.50
N GLY A 161 -7.22 16.26 -7.59
CA GLY A 161 -6.79 15.55 -8.80
C GLY A 161 -5.52 16.11 -9.43
N SER A 162 -5.28 17.43 -9.35
CA SER A 162 -4.04 18.04 -9.83
C SER A 162 -2.82 17.57 -9.02
N LEU A 163 -2.96 17.43 -7.70
CA LEU A 163 -1.93 16.88 -6.83
C LEU A 163 -1.64 15.42 -7.18
N PHE A 164 -2.70 14.60 -7.31
CA PHE A 164 -2.56 13.18 -7.64
C PHE A 164 -1.86 12.97 -8.98
N THR A 165 -2.30 13.68 -10.03
CA THR A 165 -1.68 13.62 -11.35
C THR A 165 -0.21 14.08 -11.32
N SER A 166 0.11 15.13 -10.57
CA SER A 166 1.48 15.64 -10.42
C SER A 166 2.39 14.65 -9.71
N LEU A 167 1.88 13.96 -8.69
CA LEU A 167 2.63 12.95 -7.94
C LEU A 167 2.82 11.67 -8.75
N LEU A 168 1.80 11.21 -9.43
CA LEU A 168 1.82 9.99 -10.24
C LEU A 168 2.49 10.17 -11.61
N GLY A 169 2.78 11.42 -11.99
CA GLY A 169 3.45 11.71 -13.27
C GLY A 169 2.55 11.56 -14.49
N GLY A 170 1.24 11.45 -14.31
CA GLY A 170 0.27 11.26 -15.37
C GLY A 170 -1.12 10.87 -14.87
N GLU A 171 -1.96 10.42 -15.79
CA GLU A 171 -3.29 9.90 -15.45
C GLU A 171 -3.17 8.55 -14.73
N TYR A 172 -3.96 8.37 -13.68
CA TYR A 172 -4.12 7.09 -13.01
C TYR A 172 -5.28 6.32 -13.63
N THR A 173 -5.11 5.01 -13.73
CA THR A 173 -6.05 4.12 -14.43
C THR A 173 -6.92 3.31 -13.48
N ASP A 174 -6.54 3.24 -12.22
CA ASP A 174 -7.26 2.48 -11.19
C ASP A 174 -7.51 3.39 -9.99
N VAL A 175 -8.79 3.48 -9.59
CA VAL A 175 -9.24 4.20 -8.41
C VAL A 175 -10.10 3.26 -7.60
N THR A 176 -9.65 2.97 -6.40
CA THR A 176 -10.36 2.03 -5.54
C THR A 176 -10.57 2.64 -4.17
N ASP A 177 -11.83 2.61 -3.73
CA ASP A 177 -12.14 2.81 -2.32
C ASP A 177 -11.53 1.63 -1.57
N GLY A 178 -10.42 1.89 -0.90
CA GLY A 178 -9.70 0.86 -0.18
C GLY A 178 -10.36 0.60 1.17
N GLY A 179 -10.46 -0.66 1.55
CA GLY A 179 -10.96 -1.07 2.86
C GLY A 179 -10.96 -2.57 2.98
N ASP A 180 -10.80 -3.01 4.20
CA ASP A 180 -10.91 -4.39 4.62
C ASP A 180 -12.29 -4.68 5.22
N SER A 181 -13.26 -3.76 5.07
CA SER A 181 -14.54 -3.84 5.74
C SER A 181 -15.68 -3.25 4.92
N THR A 182 -16.88 -3.75 5.14
CA THR A 182 -18.14 -3.13 4.69
C THR A 182 -19.10 -2.98 5.85
N ILE A 183 -19.94 -1.93 5.79
CA ILE A 183 -21.10 -1.77 6.68
C ILE A 183 -22.33 -1.78 5.79
N ASP A 184 -23.29 -2.66 6.09
CA ASP A 184 -24.50 -2.87 5.28
C ASP A 184 -24.21 -3.06 3.79
N GLY A 185 -23.11 -3.78 3.46
CA GLY A 185 -22.65 -4.06 2.10
C GLY A 185 -22.03 -2.87 1.37
N GLN A 186 -21.82 -1.72 2.04
CA GLN A 186 -21.10 -0.59 1.47
C GLN A 186 -19.66 -0.57 1.99
N PRO A 187 -18.64 -0.38 1.11
CA PRO A 187 -17.25 -0.26 1.54
C PRO A 187 -17.09 0.81 2.59
N CYS A 188 -16.39 0.47 3.68
CA CYS A 188 -16.07 1.34 4.78
C CYS A 188 -14.55 1.50 4.83
N SER A 189 -14.03 2.46 4.08
CA SER A 189 -12.59 2.66 3.98
C SER A 189 -12.15 3.99 4.55
N LEU A 190 -11.05 3.94 5.30
CA LEU A 190 -10.29 5.12 5.69
C LEU A 190 -9.39 5.65 4.58
N PHE A 191 -9.24 4.91 3.48
CA PHE A 191 -8.31 5.23 2.41
C PHE A 191 -8.94 5.07 1.03
N VAL A 192 -8.52 5.95 0.11
CA VAL A 192 -8.74 5.77 -1.33
C VAL A 192 -7.39 5.59 -2.00
N LYS A 193 -7.27 4.59 -2.83
CA LYS A 193 -6.08 4.32 -3.64
C LYS A 193 -6.27 4.88 -5.04
N PHE A 194 -5.30 5.63 -5.51
CA PHE A 194 -5.17 6.12 -6.88
C PHE A 194 -3.91 5.52 -7.48
N ALA A 195 -4.03 4.65 -8.48
CA ALA A 195 -2.92 3.88 -8.98
C ALA A 195 -2.70 4.06 -10.48
N VAL A 196 -1.44 4.15 -10.89
CA VAL A 196 -1.00 3.95 -12.27
C VAL A 196 -0.84 2.45 -12.52
N ASP A 197 -0.22 1.76 -11.57
CA ASP A 197 -0.01 0.31 -11.56
C ASP A 197 0.23 -0.20 -10.11
N SER A 198 0.62 -1.46 -9.96
CA SER A 198 0.94 -2.07 -8.67
C SER A 198 2.19 -1.51 -7.99
N PHE A 199 3.02 -0.74 -8.70
CA PHE A 199 4.29 -0.21 -8.21
C PHE A 199 4.26 1.28 -7.93
N HIS A 200 3.30 2.00 -8.54
CA HIS A 200 3.16 3.43 -8.39
C HIS A 200 1.71 3.82 -8.11
N TYR A 201 1.44 4.20 -6.87
CA TYR A 201 0.11 4.58 -6.40
C TYR A 201 0.18 5.53 -5.21
N LEU A 202 -0.95 6.17 -4.93
CA LEU A 202 -1.20 7.00 -3.76
C LEU A 202 -2.24 6.32 -2.87
N LEU A 203 -2.01 6.38 -1.56
CA LEU A 203 -3.02 6.12 -0.55
C LEU A 203 -3.41 7.45 0.07
N VAL A 204 -4.69 7.78 0.02
CA VAL A 204 -5.22 9.06 0.48
C VAL A 204 -6.26 8.81 1.56
N SER A 205 -6.07 9.39 2.73
CA SER A 205 -7.10 9.44 3.77
C SER A 205 -7.60 10.88 3.95
N VAL A 206 -8.87 11.01 4.25
CA VAL A 206 -9.55 12.29 4.42
C VAL A 206 -10.45 12.26 5.64
N ASP A 207 -10.79 13.43 6.15
CA ASP A 207 -11.86 13.57 7.12
C ASP A 207 -13.23 13.48 6.43
N THR A 208 -14.30 13.52 7.22
CA THR A 208 -15.68 13.44 6.71
C THR A 208 -16.10 14.64 5.84
N ASP A 209 -15.38 15.77 5.94
CA ASP A 209 -15.59 16.94 5.11
C ASP A 209 -14.76 16.89 3.81
N GLY A 210 -14.04 15.77 3.58
CA GLY A 210 -13.16 15.58 2.42
C GLY A 210 -11.88 16.40 2.49
N ASN A 211 -11.42 16.81 3.67
CA ASN A 211 -10.13 17.46 3.83
C ASN A 211 -9.04 16.40 3.99
N LEU A 212 -7.89 16.66 3.37
CA LEU A 212 -6.75 15.75 3.40
C LEU A 212 -6.24 15.54 4.83
N LEU A 213 -6.28 14.30 5.30
CA LEU A 213 -5.63 13.86 6.54
C LEU A 213 -4.24 13.31 6.26
N SER A 214 -4.12 12.43 5.28
CA SER A 214 -2.83 11.93 4.83
C SER A 214 -2.84 11.53 3.37
N LEU A 215 -1.68 11.63 2.76
CA LEU A 215 -1.38 11.08 1.45
C LEU A 215 -0.01 10.42 1.54
N HIS A 216 0.06 9.16 1.12
CA HIS A 216 1.30 8.40 1.06
C HIS A 216 1.50 7.88 -0.35
N GLU A 217 2.63 8.23 -0.94
CA GLU A 217 3.03 7.74 -2.26
C GLU A 217 3.83 6.43 -2.11
N THR A 218 3.46 5.44 -2.89
CA THR A 218 4.33 4.30 -3.20
C THR A 218 4.83 4.51 -4.63
N ASN A 219 6.14 4.58 -4.81
CA ASN A 219 6.79 4.67 -6.11
C ASN A 219 8.00 3.75 -6.09
N ARG A 220 7.89 2.60 -6.74
CA ARG A 220 8.94 1.58 -6.76
C ARG A 220 9.53 1.50 -8.15
N THR A 221 10.82 1.70 -8.25
CA THR A 221 11.56 1.39 -9.46
C THR A 221 11.83 -0.10 -9.51
N VAL A 222 11.24 -0.77 -10.50
CA VAL A 222 11.37 -2.22 -10.66
C VAL A 222 12.01 -2.56 -11.98
N GLU A 223 12.76 -3.66 -12.02
CA GLU A 223 13.34 -4.23 -13.22
C GLU A 223 12.85 -5.66 -13.42
N PRO A 224 12.58 -6.12 -14.66
CA PRO A 224 12.15 -7.49 -14.90
C PRO A 224 13.29 -8.44 -14.58
N LEU A 225 13.02 -9.43 -13.73
CA LEU A 225 13.94 -10.52 -13.40
C LEU A 225 13.88 -11.64 -14.46
N GLY A 226 12.67 -11.92 -14.97
CA GLY A 226 12.41 -12.96 -15.96
C GLY A 226 10.92 -13.25 -16.12
N GLU A 227 10.63 -14.12 -17.09
CA GLU A 227 9.29 -14.65 -17.36
C GLU A 227 9.15 -16.05 -16.76
N TYR A 228 8.07 -16.29 -16.05
CA TYR A 228 7.79 -17.54 -15.35
C TYR A 228 6.46 -18.12 -15.78
N THR A 229 6.36 -19.43 -15.84
CA THR A 229 5.13 -20.14 -16.24
C THR A 229 3.97 -19.78 -15.33
N SER A 230 2.85 -19.38 -15.93
CA SER A 230 1.66 -18.99 -15.17
C SER A 230 0.98 -20.17 -14.50
N VAL A 231 0.52 -19.94 -13.27
CA VAL A 231 -0.32 -20.86 -12.50
C VAL A 231 -1.79 -20.50 -12.76
N SER A 232 -2.56 -21.46 -13.23
CA SER A 232 -3.98 -21.26 -13.51
C SER A 232 -4.77 -21.02 -12.22
N ARG A 233 -5.93 -20.36 -12.34
CA ARG A 233 -6.86 -20.20 -11.21
C ARG A 233 -7.19 -21.53 -10.54
N ALA A 234 -7.52 -22.57 -11.32
CA ALA A 234 -7.90 -23.87 -10.77
C ALA A 234 -6.75 -24.54 -9.95
N GLU A 235 -5.50 -24.25 -10.30
CA GLU A 235 -4.35 -24.73 -9.52
C GLU A 235 -4.13 -23.84 -8.29
N ALA A 236 -4.35 -22.53 -8.41
CA ALA A 236 -4.29 -21.62 -7.28
C ALA A 236 -5.38 -21.93 -6.23
N ASP A 237 -6.61 -22.24 -6.67
CA ASP A 237 -7.70 -22.67 -5.77
C ASP A 237 -7.29 -23.90 -4.94
N LYS A 238 -6.60 -24.87 -5.56
CA LYS A 238 -6.08 -26.05 -4.83
C LYS A 238 -4.97 -25.69 -3.84
N ARG A 239 -4.08 -24.80 -4.23
CA ARG A 239 -3.00 -24.33 -3.33
C ARG A 239 -3.60 -23.62 -2.12
N LEU A 240 -4.60 -22.76 -2.34
CA LEU A 240 -5.33 -22.09 -1.26
C LEU A 240 -5.97 -23.09 -0.31
N ALA A 241 -6.68 -24.09 -0.83
CA ALA A 241 -7.30 -25.15 -0.05
C ALA A 241 -6.28 -26.04 0.70
N ASN A 242 -5.05 -26.13 0.22
CA ASN A 242 -3.96 -26.86 0.87
C ASN A 242 -3.19 -26.01 1.90
N GLY A 243 -3.53 -24.75 2.09
CA GLY A 243 -2.81 -23.85 3.00
C GLY A 243 -1.49 -23.32 2.42
N GLU A 244 -1.32 -23.32 1.11
CA GLU A 244 -0.14 -22.81 0.39
C GLU A 244 -0.36 -21.36 -0.05
N PHE A 245 -0.46 -20.45 0.90
CA PHE A 245 -0.75 -19.02 0.66
C PHE A 245 0.02 -18.11 1.63
N LEU A 246 0.07 -16.83 1.29
CA LEU A 246 0.38 -15.73 2.21
C LEU A 246 -0.94 -15.03 2.57
N THR A 247 -1.03 -14.44 3.75
CA THR A 247 -2.23 -13.72 4.16
C THR A 247 -1.90 -12.64 5.19
N ASP A 248 -2.75 -11.64 5.30
CA ASP A 248 -2.77 -10.63 6.35
C ASP A 248 -3.67 -11.02 7.54
N SER A 249 -4.44 -12.09 7.41
CA SER A 249 -5.28 -12.59 8.51
C SER A 249 -4.48 -13.24 9.62
N TYR A 250 -4.83 -12.92 10.87
CA TYR A 250 -4.23 -13.54 12.06
C TYR A 250 -4.81 -14.92 12.39
N THR A 251 -5.99 -15.21 11.84
CA THR A 251 -6.76 -16.44 12.10
C THR A 251 -6.83 -17.33 10.86
N ALA A 252 -5.89 -17.13 9.92
CA ALA A 252 -5.94 -17.75 8.62
C ALA A 252 -6.05 -19.27 8.68
N GLU A 253 -7.15 -19.77 8.18
CA GLU A 253 -7.38 -21.19 7.89
C GLU A 253 -7.32 -21.39 6.37
N ALA A 254 -7.09 -22.65 5.95
CA ALA A 254 -7.18 -22.99 4.53
C ALA A 254 -8.63 -22.82 4.05
N VAL A 255 -8.79 -22.13 2.93
CA VAL A 255 -10.10 -21.83 2.32
C VAL A 255 -10.22 -22.60 1.02
N ASP A 256 -11.35 -23.28 0.82
CA ASP A 256 -11.68 -23.91 -0.46
C ASP A 256 -12.75 -23.09 -1.19
N PRO A 257 -12.38 -22.22 -2.15
CA PRO A 257 -13.32 -21.36 -2.86
C PRO A 257 -14.34 -22.14 -3.68
N ALA A 258 -14.07 -23.42 -3.97
CA ALA A 258 -15.01 -24.28 -4.70
C ALA A 258 -16.08 -24.88 -3.78
N ALA A 259 -15.73 -25.12 -2.51
CA ALA A 259 -16.66 -25.65 -1.51
C ALA A 259 -17.50 -24.53 -0.85
N GLU A 260 -16.91 -23.34 -0.69
CA GLU A 260 -17.50 -22.19 0.01
C GLU A 260 -17.44 -20.91 -0.85
N PRO A 261 -18.07 -20.91 -2.05
CA PRO A 261 -17.96 -19.80 -2.99
C PRO A 261 -18.59 -18.49 -2.47
N GLU A 262 -19.49 -18.56 -1.50
CA GLU A 262 -20.13 -17.41 -0.87
C GLU A 262 -19.17 -16.56 -0.03
N HIS A 263 -18.08 -17.14 0.44
CA HIS A 263 -17.05 -16.40 1.19
C HIS A 263 -16.08 -15.67 0.27
N LEU A 264 -16.03 -16.00 -1.02
CA LEU A 264 -15.18 -15.32 -1.98
C LEU A 264 -15.82 -13.99 -2.42
N ALA A 265 -15.37 -12.89 -1.84
CA ALA A 265 -15.85 -11.55 -2.17
C ALA A 265 -15.22 -11.02 -3.47
N ASN A 266 -13.92 -11.29 -3.70
CA ASN A 266 -13.22 -10.87 -4.90
C ASN A 266 -12.05 -11.82 -5.25
N LEU A 267 -11.68 -11.79 -6.53
CA LEU A 267 -10.49 -12.48 -7.05
C LEU A 267 -9.85 -11.60 -8.13
N ARG A 268 -8.56 -11.32 -7.98
CA ARG A 268 -7.81 -10.57 -8.99
C ARG A 268 -6.37 -11.06 -9.10
N LEU A 269 -5.69 -10.62 -10.16
CA LEU A 269 -4.24 -10.75 -10.28
C LEU A 269 -3.59 -9.44 -9.82
N THR A 270 -2.63 -9.53 -8.92
CA THR A 270 -1.88 -8.38 -8.44
C THR A 270 -0.39 -8.70 -8.32
N TYR A 271 0.44 -7.69 -8.15
CA TYR A 271 1.85 -7.86 -7.82
C TYR A 271 2.05 -7.54 -6.34
N VAL A 272 2.58 -8.51 -5.61
CA VAL A 272 2.86 -8.39 -4.17
C VAL A 272 4.36 -8.49 -3.94
N GLN A 273 4.87 -7.61 -3.11
CA GLN A 273 6.24 -7.72 -2.64
C GLN A 273 6.32 -8.87 -1.63
N GLY A 274 7.05 -9.93 -1.99
CA GLY A 274 7.34 -11.04 -1.08
C GLY A 274 8.29 -10.65 0.04
N SER A 275 8.74 -11.65 0.81
CA SER A 275 9.75 -11.48 1.87
C SER A 275 11.11 -11.01 1.33
N ALA A 276 11.36 -11.28 0.06
CA ALA A 276 12.52 -10.82 -0.70
C ALA A 276 12.20 -9.51 -1.46
N ALA A 277 13.23 -8.86 -2.02
CA ALA A 277 13.08 -7.65 -2.84
C ALA A 277 12.39 -7.91 -4.20
N TYR A 278 11.59 -8.94 -4.33
CA TYR A 278 10.90 -9.35 -5.53
C TYR A 278 9.41 -9.00 -5.46
N TYR A 279 8.86 -8.58 -6.60
CA TYR A 279 7.43 -8.49 -6.82
C TYR A 279 6.98 -9.69 -7.63
N LEU A 280 6.10 -10.44 -7.06
CA LEU A 280 5.53 -11.65 -7.64
C LEU A 280 4.10 -11.39 -8.09
N PRO A 281 3.71 -11.87 -9.27
CA PRO A 281 2.32 -11.91 -9.63
C PRO A 281 1.62 -12.96 -8.75
N MET A 282 0.55 -12.51 -8.08
CA MET A 282 -0.23 -13.31 -7.14
C MET A 282 -1.69 -13.31 -7.52
N TRP A 283 -2.35 -14.43 -7.35
CA TRP A 283 -3.78 -14.49 -7.21
C TRP A 283 -4.15 -13.97 -5.83
N GLU A 284 -4.88 -12.88 -5.78
CA GLU A 284 -5.40 -12.32 -4.54
C GLU A 284 -6.87 -12.72 -4.41
N TYR A 285 -7.14 -13.48 -3.37
CA TYR A 285 -8.48 -13.87 -2.95
C TYR A 285 -8.89 -12.98 -1.79
N THR A 286 -9.96 -12.22 -1.94
CA THR A 286 -10.57 -11.49 -0.83
C THR A 286 -11.67 -12.36 -0.24
N ILE A 287 -11.48 -12.76 0.99
CA ILE A 287 -12.38 -13.67 1.70
C ILE A 287 -13.18 -12.88 2.74
N ASP A 288 -14.50 -13.03 2.71
CA ASP A 288 -15.40 -12.51 3.73
C ASP A 288 -15.30 -13.39 4.99
N GLU A 289 -14.77 -12.82 6.06
CA GLU A 289 -14.61 -13.47 7.37
C GLU A 289 -15.96 -13.57 8.12
N GLY A 290 -17.03 -13.07 7.51
CA GLY A 290 -18.36 -13.05 8.10
C GLY A 290 -18.64 -11.81 8.94
N PRO A 291 -19.86 -11.72 9.48
CA PRO A 291 -20.30 -10.57 10.26
C PRO A 291 -19.56 -10.48 11.60
N ALA A 292 -19.03 -9.31 11.90
CA ALA A 292 -18.36 -8.98 13.15
C ALA A 292 -19.19 -7.99 13.97
N ALA A 293 -19.05 -8.04 15.30
CA ALA A 293 -19.67 -7.06 16.18
C ALA A 293 -18.91 -5.73 16.11
N LEU A 294 -19.63 -4.63 15.91
CA LEU A 294 -19.12 -3.27 16.04
C LEU A 294 -18.91 -2.91 17.52
N GLY A 295 -17.81 -3.40 18.14
CA GLY A 295 -17.40 -2.95 19.48
C GLY A 295 -18.41 -3.17 20.62
N ASP A 296 -18.08 -2.74 21.85
CA ASP A 296 -18.87 -2.94 23.09
C ASP A 296 -20.11 -2.03 23.23
N GLY A 297 -20.78 -1.65 22.16
CA GLY A 297 -21.93 -0.74 22.19
C GLY A 297 -23.03 -1.12 21.22
N ASP A 298 -23.87 -1.95 21.64
CA ASP A 298 -25.31 -2.20 21.45
C ASP A 298 -26.08 -1.76 20.18
N ASP A 299 -25.54 -1.22 19.14
CA ASP A 299 -26.29 -0.99 17.89
C ASP A 299 -26.07 -2.13 16.89
N VAL A 300 -26.87 -3.18 17.10
CA VAL A 300 -26.82 -4.48 16.40
C VAL A 300 -27.51 -4.44 15.03
N ASP A 301 -28.00 -3.28 14.59
CA ASP A 301 -28.70 -3.17 13.31
C ASP A 301 -27.76 -2.97 12.10
N GLN A 302 -26.46 -2.72 12.32
CA GLN A 302 -25.48 -2.59 11.25
C GLN A 302 -24.64 -3.86 11.13
N THR A 303 -24.57 -4.42 9.92
CA THR A 303 -23.78 -5.62 9.65
C THR A 303 -22.41 -5.20 9.17
N LEU A 304 -21.42 -5.24 10.07
CA LEU A 304 -20.00 -5.11 9.71
C LEU A 304 -19.49 -6.44 9.16
N HIS A 305 -18.94 -6.42 7.94
CA HIS A 305 -18.16 -7.51 7.38
C HIS A 305 -16.69 -7.11 7.31
N THR A 306 -15.81 -7.99 7.75
CA THR A 306 -14.38 -7.86 7.60
C THR A 306 -13.89 -8.83 6.53
N PHE A 307 -12.89 -8.41 5.78
CA PHE A 307 -12.34 -9.18 4.69
C PHE A 307 -10.84 -9.37 4.90
N SER A 308 -10.35 -10.55 4.56
CA SER A 308 -8.93 -10.86 4.58
C SER A 308 -8.44 -11.17 3.18
N ALA A 309 -7.21 -10.77 2.88
CA ALA A 309 -6.57 -11.06 1.63
C ALA A 309 -5.69 -12.32 1.75
N TYR A 310 -5.85 -13.23 0.79
CA TYR A 310 -5.05 -14.43 0.66
C TYR A 310 -4.36 -14.41 -0.70
N TYR A 311 -3.05 -14.60 -0.70
CA TYR A 311 -2.21 -14.48 -1.88
C TYR A 311 -1.59 -15.82 -2.25
N VAL A 312 -1.91 -16.30 -3.44
CA VAL A 312 -1.33 -17.53 -4.00
C VAL A 312 -0.47 -17.17 -5.20
N PRO A 313 0.79 -17.62 -5.28
CA PRO A 313 1.63 -17.34 -6.45
C PRO A 313 0.95 -17.70 -7.77
N ALA A 314 0.88 -16.71 -8.68
CA ALA A 314 0.32 -16.88 -10.02
C ALA A 314 1.37 -17.38 -11.03
N VAL A 315 2.56 -17.71 -10.55
CA VAL A 315 3.65 -18.32 -11.36
C VAL A 315 4.27 -19.51 -10.62
N GLU A 316 4.89 -20.41 -11.39
CA GLU A 316 5.72 -21.47 -10.83
C GLU A 316 7.01 -20.88 -10.27
N LEU A 317 7.34 -21.23 -9.02
CA LEU A 317 8.42 -20.61 -8.27
C LEU A 317 9.73 -21.42 -8.34
N ASP A 318 9.92 -22.27 -9.35
CA ASP A 318 11.13 -23.05 -9.50
C ASP A 318 12.37 -22.15 -9.51
N GLY A 319 13.12 -22.18 -8.41
CA GLY A 319 14.33 -21.37 -8.19
C GLY A 319 14.11 -20.00 -7.52
N ILE A 320 12.85 -19.62 -7.19
CA ILE A 320 12.53 -18.45 -6.39
C ILE A 320 12.08 -18.89 -5.00
N ASP A 321 12.87 -18.58 -3.99
CA ASP A 321 12.63 -19.00 -2.61
C ASP A 321 11.71 -18.02 -1.90
N VAL A 322 10.42 -18.06 -2.20
CA VAL A 322 9.41 -17.08 -1.74
C VAL A 322 8.74 -17.48 -0.43
N LEU A 323 8.72 -18.77 -0.11
CA LEU A 323 7.94 -19.31 1.01
C LEU A 323 8.79 -19.74 2.23
N LYS A 324 10.06 -19.34 2.30
CA LYS A 324 10.94 -19.76 3.41
C LYS A 324 10.67 -19.16 4.78
N ASN A 325 9.69 -18.25 4.88
CA ASN A 325 9.37 -17.61 6.16
C ASN A 325 7.97 -18.05 6.66
N LYS A 326 7.87 -19.36 6.97
CA LYS A 326 6.81 -19.82 7.88
C LYS A 326 7.33 -19.86 9.30
#